data_97fb4491c9dda9c6f9c700e9a52aae19
#
_entry.id   97fb4491c9dda9c6f9c700e9a52aae19
#
_cell.length_a   1.000
_cell.length_b   1.000
_cell.length_c   1.000
_cell.angle_alpha   90.00
_cell.angle_beta   90.00
_cell.angle_gamma   90.00
#
_symmetry.space_group_name_H-M   'P 1'
#
loop_
_entity.id
_entity.type
_entity.pdbx_description
1 polymer ?
#
loop_
_entity_poly.entity_id
_entity_poly.type
_entity_poly.pdbx_seq_one_letter_code
_entity_poly.pdbx_strand_id
1 'polypeptide(L)'
;VSCSDEAVENGRVPLEVYNIVDYILGLEKEDRQSNPARNTYYKTFSSPMQRALTSYCQSGGNLLISGSYIGSDMNNSQGDREFTQNLLKYAYGQSITDSYSGNISGLGRTFSSPRLPNEYAYPVTAPECILPTGGAFPVLTYNSGNQSAAIAYQGNYRTFVMGFPFESIEKETDRNAIMASILQFLTTDSRK
;
A
#
# COMPACT_ATOMS: atom_id res chain seq x y z
N VAL A 1 15.05 9.78 -3.91
CA VAL A 1 15.46 8.89 -5.01
C VAL A 1 14.25 8.07 -5.40
N SER A 2 13.95 7.95 -6.69
CA SER A 2 12.93 7.06 -7.23
C SER A 2 13.57 6.07 -8.21
N CYS A 3 13.02 4.86 -8.29
CA CYS A 3 13.43 3.83 -9.24
C CYS A 3 12.20 3.00 -9.64
N SER A 4 12.34 2.18 -10.68
CA SER A 4 11.33 1.18 -11.00
C SER A 4 11.46 -0.03 -10.08
N ASP A 5 10.37 -0.78 -9.96
CA ASP A 5 10.30 -2.08 -9.28
C ASP A 5 11.34 -3.06 -9.84
N GLU A 6 11.51 -3.13 -11.16
CA GLU A 6 12.52 -3.96 -11.82
C GLU A 6 13.96 -3.66 -11.34
N ALA A 7 14.27 -2.40 -11.00
CA ALA A 7 15.60 -2.05 -10.50
C ALA A 7 15.85 -2.64 -9.10
N VAL A 8 14.80 -2.73 -8.28
CA VAL A 8 14.84 -3.38 -6.97
C VAL A 8 14.90 -4.91 -7.14
N GLU A 9 14.03 -5.46 -7.97
CA GLU A 9 13.91 -6.90 -8.22
C GLU A 9 15.20 -7.52 -8.76
N ASN A 10 15.91 -6.78 -9.60
CA ASN A 10 17.20 -7.17 -10.18
C ASN A 10 18.40 -6.84 -9.27
N GLY A 11 18.17 -6.34 -8.06
CA GLY A 11 19.23 -6.01 -7.08
C GLY A 11 20.09 -4.81 -7.45
N ARG A 12 19.67 -3.98 -8.42
CA ARG A 12 20.39 -2.74 -8.80
C ARG A 12 20.21 -1.65 -7.77
N VAL A 13 19.10 -1.64 -7.06
CA VAL A 13 18.79 -0.69 -5.98
C VAL A 13 18.53 -1.48 -4.71
N PRO A 14 19.51 -1.54 -3.80
CA PRO A 14 19.34 -2.18 -2.50
C PRO A 14 18.45 -1.30 -1.61
N LEU A 15 17.38 -1.84 -1.07
CA LEU A 15 16.45 -1.10 -0.22
C LEU A 15 17.04 -0.78 1.15
N GLU A 16 17.96 -1.58 1.63
CA GLU A 16 18.56 -1.50 2.98
C GLU A 16 19.33 -0.21 3.24
N VAL A 17 19.67 0.55 2.18
CA VAL A 17 20.33 1.86 2.33
C VAL A 17 19.35 2.99 2.65
N TYR A 18 18.04 2.74 2.62
CA TYR A 18 17.00 3.72 2.87
C TYR A 18 16.28 3.45 4.19
N ASN A 19 16.00 4.50 4.95
CA ASN A 19 15.25 4.40 6.21
C ASN A 19 13.76 4.16 5.98
N ILE A 20 13.22 4.69 4.89
CA ILE A 20 11.81 4.55 4.49
C ILE A 20 11.79 4.27 2.98
N VAL A 21 10.95 3.33 2.61
CA VAL A 21 10.59 3.05 1.22
C VAL A 21 9.11 3.32 1.03
N ASP A 22 8.77 4.11 0.02
CA ASP A 22 7.40 4.34 -0.44
C ASP A 22 7.19 3.51 -1.72
N TYR A 23 6.36 2.47 -1.63
CA TYR A 23 6.04 1.58 -2.74
C TYR A 23 4.67 1.95 -3.30
N ILE A 24 4.70 2.70 -4.42
CA ILE A 24 3.53 3.27 -5.07
C ILE A 24 3.07 2.30 -6.16
N LEU A 25 1.91 1.69 -5.97
CA LEU A 25 1.36 0.66 -6.86
C LEU A 25 0.22 1.17 -7.76
N GLY A 26 -0.39 2.30 -7.41
CA GLY A 26 -1.46 2.87 -8.22
C GLY A 26 -2.59 1.87 -8.50
N LEU A 27 -2.78 1.50 -9.77
CA LEU A 27 -3.74 0.51 -10.24
C LEU A 27 -3.06 -0.81 -10.69
N GLU A 28 -1.85 -1.07 -10.25
CA GLU A 28 -1.14 -2.29 -10.63
C GLU A 28 -1.85 -3.54 -10.10
N LYS A 29 -1.95 -4.53 -10.98
CA LYS A 29 -2.51 -5.86 -10.68
C LYS A 29 -1.92 -6.90 -11.62
N GLU A 30 -2.11 -8.17 -11.29
CA GLU A 30 -1.71 -9.27 -12.14
C GLU A 30 -2.34 -9.14 -13.53
N ASP A 31 -1.49 -9.07 -14.55
CA ASP A 31 -1.89 -9.16 -15.94
C ASP A 31 -1.54 -10.56 -16.50
N ARG A 32 -2.54 -11.43 -16.52
CA ARG A 32 -2.42 -12.78 -17.11
C ARG A 32 -2.34 -12.76 -18.64
N GLN A 33 -2.59 -11.63 -19.27
CA GLN A 33 -2.42 -11.42 -20.71
C GLN A 33 -1.02 -10.88 -21.04
N SER A 34 -0.06 -11.09 -20.15
CA SER A 34 1.32 -10.72 -20.38
C SER A 34 1.74 -11.12 -21.80
N ASN A 35 2.29 -10.19 -22.55
CA ASN A 35 2.78 -10.46 -23.90
C ASN A 35 3.91 -11.50 -23.82
N PRO A 36 3.71 -12.75 -24.30
CA PRO A 36 4.72 -13.80 -24.20
C PRO A 36 6.04 -13.41 -24.85
N ALA A 37 6.02 -12.45 -25.80
CA ALA A 37 7.21 -11.94 -26.47
C ALA A 37 8.07 -11.03 -25.60
N ARG A 38 7.53 -10.50 -24.50
CA ARG A 38 8.29 -9.61 -23.58
C ARG A 38 8.67 -10.26 -22.27
N ASN A 39 8.15 -11.45 -21.96
CA ASN A 39 8.37 -12.17 -20.71
C ASN A 39 8.13 -11.30 -19.44
N THR A 40 7.23 -10.33 -19.55
CA THR A 40 6.87 -9.40 -18.47
C THR A 40 5.62 -9.93 -17.79
N TYR A 41 5.77 -10.28 -16.55
CA TYR A 41 4.69 -10.68 -15.65
C TYR A 41 4.51 -9.56 -14.63
N TYR A 42 3.40 -8.86 -14.75
CA TYR A 42 3.03 -7.83 -13.78
C TYR A 42 2.22 -8.45 -12.66
N LYS A 43 2.55 -8.09 -11.45
CA LYS A 43 1.83 -8.45 -10.24
C LYS A 43 2.14 -7.41 -9.17
N THR A 44 1.14 -7.05 -8.39
CA THR A 44 1.25 -6.07 -7.29
C THR A 44 2.50 -6.29 -6.42
N PHE A 45 2.74 -7.54 -6.03
CA PHE A 45 3.98 -7.93 -5.38
C PHE A 45 4.53 -9.20 -6.07
N SER A 46 5.43 -9.03 -7.00
CA SER A 46 6.12 -10.15 -7.64
C SER A 46 6.95 -10.94 -6.60
N SER A 47 7.28 -12.20 -6.89
CA SER A 47 8.11 -12.99 -5.97
C SER A 47 9.49 -12.37 -5.69
N PRO A 48 10.19 -11.75 -6.66
CA PRO A 48 11.40 -10.98 -6.37
C PRO A 48 11.16 -9.80 -5.44
N MET A 49 10.10 -9.02 -5.65
CA MET A 49 9.74 -7.89 -4.80
C MET A 49 9.38 -8.34 -3.38
N GLN A 50 8.60 -9.42 -3.23
CA GLN A 50 8.30 -10.00 -1.92
C GLN A 50 9.57 -10.33 -1.13
N ARG A 51 10.60 -10.91 -1.80
CA ARG A 51 11.88 -11.20 -1.14
C ARG A 51 12.63 -9.94 -0.74
N ALA A 52 12.69 -8.94 -1.62
CA ALA A 52 13.37 -7.66 -1.35
C ALA A 52 12.72 -6.93 -0.15
N LEU A 53 11.39 -6.81 -0.14
CA LEU A 53 10.65 -6.18 0.95
C LEU A 53 10.77 -6.97 2.26
N THR A 54 10.83 -8.31 2.19
CA THR A 54 11.04 -9.15 3.38
C THR A 54 12.42 -8.90 3.99
N SER A 55 13.48 -8.92 3.19
CA SER A 55 14.85 -8.61 3.64
C SER A 55 14.91 -7.22 4.26
N TYR A 56 14.34 -6.23 3.58
CA TYR A 56 14.32 -4.83 4.03
C TYR A 56 13.63 -4.65 5.39
N CYS A 57 12.42 -5.21 5.56
CA CYS A 57 11.70 -5.11 6.83
C CYS A 57 12.41 -5.88 7.96
N GLN A 58 12.96 -7.06 7.68
CA GLN A 58 13.72 -7.83 8.66
C GLN A 58 14.99 -7.11 9.13
N SER A 59 15.55 -6.24 8.28
CA SER A 59 16.69 -5.35 8.63
C SER A 59 16.25 -4.08 9.36
N GLY A 60 14.96 -3.91 9.65
CA GLY A 60 14.41 -2.76 10.37
C GLY A 60 13.97 -1.60 9.50
N GLY A 61 13.87 -1.79 8.18
CA GLY A 61 13.38 -0.79 7.24
C GLY A 61 11.88 -0.57 7.36
N ASN A 62 11.42 0.66 7.13
CA ASN A 62 10.02 1.07 7.27
C ASN A 62 9.35 1.29 5.91
N LEU A 63 8.11 0.81 5.75
CA LEU A 63 7.39 0.81 4.48
C LEU A 63 6.14 1.70 4.53
N LEU A 64 5.98 2.52 3.50
CA LEU A 64 4.69 3.04 3.04
C LEU A 64 4.30 2.26 1.78
N ILE A 65 3.05 1.82 1.70
CA ILE A 65 2.51 1.09 0.54
C ILE A 65 1.14 1.67 0.22
N SER A 66 0.87 1.94 -1.05
CA SER A 66 -0.45 2.41 -1.51
C SER A 66 -0.82 1.85 -2.87
N GLY A 67 -2.07 1.40 -3.02
CA GLY A 67 -2.58 0.87 -4.29
C GLY A 67 -3.97 0.27 -4.21
N SER A 68 -4.63 0.12 -5.37
CA SER A 68 -6.01 -0.33 -5.46
C SER A 68 -6.18 -1.85 -5.35
N TYR A 69 -5.24 -2.64 -5.81
CA TYR A 69 -5.41 -4.10 -5.92
C TYR A 69 -4.49 -4.88 -4.98
N ILE A 70 -3.97 -4.22 -3.96
CA ILE A 70 -2.97 -4.82 -3.05
C ILE A 70 -3.50 -6.02 -2.27
N GLY A 71 -4.80 -6.11 -2.05
CA GLY A 71 -5.44 -7.21 -1.34
C GLY A 71 -5.94 -8.31 -2.27
N SER A 72 -6.76 -7.96 -3.27
CA SER A 72 -7.38 -8.94 -4.17
C SER A 72 -6.35 -9.69 -5.01
N ASP A 73 -5.35 -8.99 -5.53
CA ASP A 73 -4.27 -9.58 -6.33
C ASP A 73 -3.39 -10.53 -5.51
N MET A 74 -3.26 -10.27 -4.23
CA MET A 74 -2.48 -11.07 -3.29
C MET A 74 -3.31 -12.13 -2.55
N ASN A 75 -4.58 -12.28 -2.88
CA ASN A 75 -5.45 -13.28 -2.24
C ASN A 75 -5.54 -14.61 -3.02
N ASN A 76 -4.87 -14.72 -4.16
CA ASN A 76 -5.00 -15.83 -5.10
C ASN A 76 -4.20 -17.08 -4.70
N SER A 77 -3.12 -16.94 -3.95
CA SER A 77 -2.28 -18.07 -3.50
C SER A 77 -2.05 -18.05 -2.00
N GLN A 78 -1.67 -19.18 -1.42
CA GLN A 78 -1.31 -19.27 -0.01
C GLN A 78 -0.07 -18.42 0.29
N GLY A 79 0.98 -18.51 -0.54
CA GLY A 79 2.22 -17.75 -0.33
C GLY A 79 2.02 -16.26 -0.37
N ASP A 80 1.16 -15.76 -1.28
CA ASP A 80 0.82 -14.33 -1.34
C ASP A 80 0.09 -13.86 -0.08
N ARG A 81 -0.89 -14.64 0.39
CA ARG A 81 -1.59 -14.33 1.66
C ARG A 81 -0.65 -14.35 2.85
N GLU A 82 0.26 -15.32 2.91
CA GLU A 82 1.26 -15.39 3.98
C GLU A 82 2.19 -14.16 3.96
N PHE A 83 2.62 -13.71 2.79
CA PHE A 83 3.41 -12.50 2.64
C PHE A 83 2.66 -11.26 3.18
N THR A 84 1.42 -11.04 2.75
CA THR A 84 0.66 -9.87 3.20
C THR A 84 0.33 -9.93 4.70
N GLN A 85 -0.06 -11.10 5.21
CA GLN A 85 -0.47 -11.25 6.62
C GLN A 85 0.72 -11.25 7.59
N ASN A 86 1.84 -11.88 7.21
CA ASN A 86 2.97 -12.05 8.12
C ASN A 86 3.97 -10.88 8.03
N LEU A 87 4.17 -10.29 6.85
CA LEU A 87 5.08 -9.16 6.67
C LEU A 87 4.34 -7.82 6.68
N LEU A 88 3.39 -7.62 5.77
CA LEU A 88 2.71 -6.34 5.61
C LEU A 88 1.59 -6.12 6.63
N LYS A 89 1.20 -7.18 7.34
CA LYS A 89 0.25 -7.19 8.45
C LYS A 89 -1.19 -6.86 8.07
N TYR A 90 -1.61 -7.23 6.86
CA TYR A 90 -3.01 -7.14 6.46
C TYR A 90 -3.51 -8.40 5.75
N ALA A 91 -4.82 -8.61 5.82
CA ALA A 91 -5.58 -9.54 4.99
C ALA A 91 -6.51 -8.77 4.06
N TYR A 92 -6.81 -9.34 2.90
CA TYR A 92 -7.84 -8.82 2.01
C TYR A 92 -9.23 -8.94 2.66
N GLY A 93 -9.96 -7.85 2.73
CA GLY A 93 -11.35 -7.84 3.17
C GLY A 93 -12.31 -7.95 1.98
N GLN A 94 -12.40 -6.89 1.21
CA GLN A 94 -13.23 -6.83 0.01
C GLN A 94 -12.85 -5.62 -0.86
N SER A 95 -13.20 -5.66 -2.14
CA SER A 95 -13.16 -4.46 -3.00
C SER A 95 -14.39 -3.59 -2.73
N ILE A 96 -14.21 -2.27 -2.73
CA ILE A 96 -15.26 -1.29 -2.47
C ILE A 96 -15.69 -0.69 -3.80
N THR A 97 -16.70 -1.29 -4.43
CA THR A 97 -17.11 -0.92 -5.80
C THR A 97 -18.37 -0.04 -5.82
N ASP A 98 -19.43 -0.44 -5.13
CA ASP A 98 -20.77 0.13 -5.34
C ASP A 98 -21.18 1.20 -4.31
N SER A 99 -20.53 1.25 -3.16
CA SER A 99 -20.84 2.19 -2.07
C SER A 99 -19.74 3.22 -1.79
N TYR A 100 -18.73 3.30 -2.66
CA TYR A 100 -17.60 4.19 -2.45
C TYR A 100 -17.98 5.64 -2.70
N SER A 101 -18.10 6.42 -1.65
CA SER A 101 -18.42 7.85 -1.72
C SER A 101 -17.21 8.74 -2.03
N GLY A 102 -16.01 8.19 -2.05
CA GLY A 102 -14.76 8.95 -2.14
C GLY A 102 -14.29 9.54 -0.81
N ASN A 103 -15.09 9.48 0.24
CA ASN A 103 -14.73 10.08 1.53
C ASN A 103 -14.05 9.06 2.46
N ILE A 104 -12.92 9.48 3.02
CA ILE A 104 -12.08 8.69 3.92
C ILE A 104 -11.82 9.51 5.18
N SER A 105 -11.91 8.89 6.35
CA SER A 105 -11.64 9.52 7.64
C SER A 105 -10.51 8.83 8.39
N GLY A 106 -9.73 9.60 9.12
CA GLY A 106 -8.66 9.14 10.00
C GLY A 106 -7.58 10.20 10.16
N LEU A 107 -6.63 9.96 11.02
CA LEU A 107 -5.52 10.89 11.32
C LEU A 107 -6.00 12.33 11.62
N GLY A 108 -7.15 12.44 12.33
CA GLY A 108 -7.74 13.72 12.74
C GLY A 108 -8.43 14.51 11.63
N ARG A 109 -8.73 13.92 10.48
CA ARG A 109 -9.39 14.59 9.34
C ARG A 109 -10.30 13.69 8.53
N THR A 110 -11.11 14.31 7.69
CA THR A 110 -11.86 13.69 6.60
C THR A 110 -11.40 14.31 5.29
N PHE A 111 -11.13 13.50 4.28
CA PHE A 111 -10.65 13.92 2.98
C PHE A 111 -11.31 13.13 1.86
N SER A 112 -11.16 13.60 0.63
CA SER A 112 -11.70 12.95 -0.56
C SER A 112 -10.59 12.26 -1.36
N SER A 113 -10.89 11.03 -1.79
CA SER A 113 -10.15 10.29 -2.82
C SER A 113 -11.18 9.82 -3.84
N PRO A 114 -11.56 10.68 -4.80
CA PRO A 114 -12.71 10.43 -5.67
C PRO A 114 -12.45 9.25 -6.61
N ARG A 115 -13.53 8.49 -6.88
CA ARG A 115 -13.50 7.38 -7.84
C ARG A 115 -13.33 7.87 -9.28
N LEU A 116 -13.89 9.02 -9.60
CA LEU A 116 -13.77 9.64 -10.92
C LEU A 116 -12.48 10.47 -11.01
N PRO A 117 -11.85 10.55 -12.18
CA PRO A 117 -10.63 11.33 -12.35
C PRO A 117 -10.93 12.81 -12.08
N ASN A 118 -10.11 13.43 -11.25
CA ASN A 118 -9.94 14.86 -11.26
C ASN A 118 -8.91 15.25 -12.32
N GLU A 119 -8.62 16.51 -12.48
CA GLU A 119 -7.69 17.06 -13.48
C GLU A 119 -6.28 16.41 -13.44
N TYR A 120 -5.89 15.77 -12.32
CA TYR A 120 -4.54 15.27 -12.07
C TYR A 120 -4.48 13.78 -11.74
N ALA A 121 -5.62 13.10 -11.58
CA ALA A 121 -5.66 11.72 -11.13
C ALA A 121 -6.44 10.83 -12.11
N TYR A 122 -6.08 9.57 -12.12
CA TYR A 122 -6.84 8.53 -12.80
C TYR A 122 -8.00 8.03 -11.91
N PRO A 123 -9.02 7.37 -12.49
CA PRO A 123 -10.12 6.82 -11.70
C PRO A 123 -9.62 5.70 -10.76
N VAL A 124 -9.97 5.78 -9.50
CA VAL A 124 -9.74 4.69 -8.53
C VAL A 124 -10.85 3.64 -8.73
N THR A 125 -10.57 2.64 -9.53
CA THR A 125 -11.58 1.66 -9.97
C THR A 125 -11.95 0.64 -8.90
N ALA A 126 -11.04 0.30 -8.01
CA ALA A 126 -11.23 -0.73 -7.00
C ALA A 126 -10.40 -0.44 -5.73
N PRO A 127 -10.77 0.59 -4.94
CA PRO A 127 -10.21 0.71 -3.60
C PRO A 127 -10.62 -0.50 -2.77
N GLU A 128 -9.76 -0.92 -1.84
CA GLU A 128 -9.94 -2.16 -1.09
C GLU A 128 -9.99 -1.92 0.42
N CYS A 129 -10.90 -2.63 1.07
CA CYS A 129 -10.86 -2.82 2.51
C CYS A 129 -9.75 -3.83 2.82
N ILE A 130 -8.81 -3.42 3.66
CA ILE A 130 -7.73 -4.27 4.19
C ILE A 130 -7.92 -4.43 5.69
N LEU A 131 -7.86 -5.68 6.16
CA LEU A 131 -8.11 -6.04 7.55
C LEU A 131 -6.76 -6.19 8.29
N PRO A 132 -6.56 -5.52 9.43
CA PRO A 132 -5.31 -5.63 10.17
C PRO A 132 -5.10 -7.05 10.70
N THR A 133 -3.86 -7.54 10.63
CA THR A 133 -3.40 -8.82 11.19
C THR A 133 -2.13 -8.62 12.02
N GLY A 134 -1.76 -9.60 12.81
CA GLY A 134 -0.44 -9.66 13.46
C GLY A 134 -0.04 -8.44 14.30
N GLY A 135 -1.00 -7.80 14.96
CA GLY A 135 -0.76 -6.62 15.80
C GLY A 135 -0.85 -5.27 15.05
N ALA A 136 -1.23 -5.26 13.78
CA ALA A 136 -1.58 -4.04 13.07
C ALA A 136 -2.92 -3.46 13.57
N PHE A 137 -3.16 -2.20 13.28
CA PHE A 137 -4.38 -1.48 13.65
C PHE A 137 -4.87 -0.57 12.52
N PRO A 138 -6.20 -0.34 12.41
CA PRO A 138 -6.75 0.54 11.38
C PRO A 138 -6.40 2.00 11.69
N VAL A 139 -6.07 2.79 10.66
CA VAL A 139 -5.71 4.22 10.78
C VAL A 139 -6.56 5.12 9.87
N LEU A 140 -7.07 4.58 8.78
CA LEU A 140 -8.03 5.25 7.90
C LEU A 140 -9.23 4.35 7.66
N THR A 141 -10.41 4.97 7.46
CA THR A 141 -11.68 4.27 7.28
C THR A 141 -12.47 4.90 6.15
N TYR A 142 -13.04 4.07 5.27
CA TYR A 142 -14.03 4.53 4.29
C TYR A 142 -15.32 4.89 4.98
N ASN A 143 -15.83 6.10 4.74
CA ASN A 143 -17.05 6.60 5.41
C ASN A 143 -18.31 5.84 5.02
N SER A 144 -18.32 5.18 3.86
CA SER A 144 -19.47 4.44 3.32
C SER A 144 -19.70 3.06 3.93
N GLY A 145 -19.16 2.75 5.09
CA GLY A 145 -19.39 1.42 5.68
C GLY A 145 -18.46 1.07 6.83
N ASN A 146 -17.75 2.05 7.35
CA ASN A 146 -16.80 1.86 8.46
C ASN A 146 -15.71 0.79 8.19
N GLN A 147 -15.35 0.63 6.92
CA GLN A 147 -14.39 -0.36 6.46
C GLN A 147 -12.99 0.22 6.48
N SER A 148 -12.00 -0.57 6.91
CA SER A 148 -10.60 -0.12 6.98
C SER A 148 -10.05 0.21 5.59
N ALA A 149 -9.62 1.45 5.39
CA ALA A 149 -8.99 1.95 4.17
C ALA A 149 -7.46 1.91 4.25
N ALA A 150 -6.91 2.00 5.47
CA ALA A 150 -5.49 1.85 5.72
C ALA A 150 -5.24 1.29 7.11
N ILE A 151 -4.13 0.58 7.22
CA ILE A 151 -3.64 0.02 8.48
C ILE A 151 -2.21 0.47 8.75
N ALA A 152 -1.81 0.44 10.03
CA ALA A 152 -0.45 0.65 10.44
C ALA A 152 0.01 -0.48 11.36
N TYR A 153 1.30 -0.81 11.30
CA TYR A 153 1.95 -1.77 12.17
C TYR A 153 3.22 -1.17 12.75
N GLN A 154 3.46 -1.42 14.03
CA GLN A 154 4.67 -1.03 14.74
C GLN A 154 5.25 -2.22 15.51
N GLY A 155 6.46 -2.60 15.14
CA GLY A 155 7.23 -3.67 15.78
C GLY A 155 8.71 -3.43 15.54
N ASN A 156 9.45 -4.46 15.12
CA ASN A 156 10.86 -4.33 14.73
C ASN A 156 11.06 -3.47 13.47
N TYR A 157 10.02 -3.32 12.70
CA TYR A 157 9.87 -2.41 11.57
C TYR A 157 8.47 -1.80 11.63
N ARG A 158 8.20 -0.82 10.79
CA ARG A 158 6.88 -0.22 10.66
C ARG A 158 6.36 -0.33 9.25
N THR A 159 5.06 -0.56 9.13
CA THR A 159 4.36 -0.47 7.85
C THR A 159 3.16 0.46 7.97
N PHE A 160 2.92 1.23 6.92
CA PHE A 160 1.69 1.97 6.69
C PHE A 160 1.16 1.54 5.33
N VAL A 161 0.03 0.87 5.30
CA VAL A 161 -0.53 0.26 4.08
C VAL A 161 -1.90 0.83 3.79
N MET A 162 -2.09 1.32 2.56
CA MET A 162 -3.32 1.95 2.09
C MET A 162 -3.96 1.10 0.99
N GLY A 163 -5.21 0.72 1.14
CA GLY A 163 -6.01 -0.02 0.15
C GLY A 163 -6.52 0.85 -1.00
N PHE A 164 -5.92 2.00 -1.22
CA PHE A 164 -6.17 2.93 -2.32
C PHE A 164 -4.89 3.72 -2.63
N PRO A 165 -4.75 4.25 -3.87
CA PRO A 165 -3.57 5.03 -4.25
C PRO A 165 -3.49 6.35 -3.48
N PHE A 166 -2.34 6.63 -2.86
CA PHE A 166 -2.11 7.88 -2.12
C PHE A 166 -2.30 9.13 -2.99
N GLU A 167 -1.82 9.08 -4.23
CA GLU A 167 -1.90 10.17 -5.20
C GLU A 167 -3.32 10.52 -5.64
N SER A 168 -4.29 9.63 -5.37
CA SER A 168 -5.70 9.87 -5.63
C SER A 168 -6.38 10.80 -4.61
N ILE A 169 -5.73 11.15 -3.52
CA ILE A 169 -6.23 12.14 -2.57
C ILE A 169 -6.34 13.49 -3.27
N GLU A 170 -7.55 14.04 -3.29
CA GLU A 170 -7.90 15.16 -4.16
C GLU A 170 -7.13 16.44 -3.85
N LYS A 171 -7.11 16.85 -2.57
CA LYS A 171 -6.52 18.13 -2.17
C LYS A 171 -5.05 17.98 -1.78
N GLU A 172 -4.20 18.84 -2.31
CA GLU A 172 -2.78 18.90 -1.94
C GLU A 172 -2.58 19.11 -0.43
N THR A 173 -3.40 19.95 0.18
CA THR A 173 -3.34 20.19 1.63
C THR A 173 -3.60 18.95 2.45
N ASP A 174 -4.48 18.05 1.96
CA ASP A 174 -4.74 16.78 2.62
C ASP A 174 -3.61 15.79 2.36
N ARG A 175 -3.09 15.70 1.12
CA ARG A 175 -1.89 14.89 0.82
C ARG A 175 -0.72 15.26 1.72
N ASN A 176 -0.41 16.56 1.82
CA ASN A 176 0.70 17.04 2.63
C ASN A 176 0.52 16.69 4.12
N ALA A 177 -0.67 16.87 4.66
CA ALA A 177 -0.93 16.60 6.07
C ALA A 177 -0.97 15.10 6.39
N ILE A 178 -1.52 14.27 5.48
CA ILE A 178 -1.54 12.83 5.64
C ILE A 178 -0.11 12.28 5.53
N MET A 179 0.66 12.72 4.53
CA MET A 179 2.07 12.32 4.38
C MET A 179 2.90 12.73 5.62
N ALA A 180 2.70 13.92 6.17
CA ALA A 180 3.37 14.34 7.39
C ALA A 180 3.06 13.39 8.57
N SER A 181 1.79 12.98 8.73
CA SER A 181 1.38 12.02 9.77
C SER A 181 2.00 10.63 9.55
N ILE A 182 2.04 10.17 8.29
CA ILE A 182 2.67 8.90 7.91
C ILE A 182 4.17 8.93 8.21
N LEU A 183 4.86 9.96 7.77
CA LEU A 183 6.30 10.10 8.01
C LEU A 183 6.61 10.21 9.51
N GLN A 184 5.82 10.96 10.27
CA GLN A 184 5.95 11.00 11.71
C GLN A 184 5.83 9.61 12.32
N PHE A 185 4.82 8.83 11.93
CA PHE A 185 4.64 7.45 12.40
C PHE A 185 5.84 6.57 12.04
N LEU A 186 6.30 6.62 10.78
CA LEU A 186 7.40 5.78 10.29
C LEU A 186 8.78 6.16 10.87
N THR A 187 8.97 7.42 11.31
CA THR A 187 10.26 7.91 11.83
C THR A 187 10.35 8.01 13.36
N THR A 188 9.21 7.87 14.06
CA THR A 188 9.21 7.99 15.53
C THR A 188 10.07 6.88 16.15
N ASP A 189 11.11 7.24 16.88
CA ASP A 189 11.98 6.27 17.55
C ASP A 189 11.20 5.42 18.57
N SER A 190 11.24 4.10 18.40
CA SER A 190 10.64 3.15 19.35
C SER A 190 11.55 2.89 20.56
N ARG A 191 12.66 3.58 20.64
CA ARG A 191 13.62 3.42 21.74
C ARG A 191 13.27 4.38 22.88
N LYS A 192 12.44 3.89 23.78
CA LYS A 192 12.41 4.32 25.17
C LYS A 192 12.55 3.11 26.06
#